data_131ccfdab155591ab3c09ee907472e88
#
_entry.id   131ccfdab155591ab3c09ee907472e88
#
_cell.length_a   1.000
_cell.length_b   1.000
_cell.length_c   1.000
_cell.angle_alpha   90.00
_cell.angle_beta   90.00
_cell.angle_gamma   90.00
#
_symmetry.space_group_name_H-M   'P 1'
#
loop_
_entity.id
_entity.type
_entity.pdbx_description
1 polymer ?
#
loop_
_entity_poly.entity_id
_entity_poly.type
_entity_poly.pdbx_seq_one_letter_code
_entity_poly.pdbx_strand_id
1 'polypeptide(L)' 'MSNSNRSNKLVVPGAREAMDKFKMEAANEVGVSLKQGYNGDLTSRQAGSVGGQMVKKMIEAYENGLK' A
#
# COMPACT_ATOMS: atom_id res chain seq x y z
N MET A 1 8.67 -16.22 -20.04
CA MET A 1 8.16 -15.89 -19.54
C MET A 1 7.31 -15.50 -19.51
N SER A 2 7.16 -15.51 -19.72
CA SER A 2 6.52 -15.02 -19.49
C SER A 2 5.46 -15.08 -19.05
N ASN A 3 5.11 -15.57 -18.92
CA ASN A 3 4.10 -15.49 -18.28
C ASN A 3 4.09 -14.70 -17.10
N SER A 4 4.88 -13.86 -16.95
CA SER A 4 5.00 -13.07 -15.79
C SER A 4 3.78 -12.22 -15.51
N ASN A 5 3.05 -11.86 -16.53
CA ASN A 5 1.82 -11.14 -16.31
C ASN A 5 0.86 -11.87 -15.43
N ARG A 6 0.74 -13.16 -15.65
CA ARG A 6 -0.17 -13.93 -14.85
C ARG A 6 0.32 -14.06 -13.44
N SER A 7 1.64 -14.18 -13.28
CA SER A 7 2.18 -14.35 -11.96
C SER A 7 2.03 -13.07 -11.14
N ASN A 8 1.86 -11.93 -11.80
CA ASN A 8 1.70 -10.67 -11.09
C ASN A 8 0.27 -10.36 -10.72
N LYS A 9 -0.66 -11.15 -11.20
CA LYS A 9 -2.05 -10.90 -10.86
C LYS A 9 -2.30 -11.29 -9.42
N LEU A 10 -3.05 -10.47 -8.74
CA LEU A 10 -3.44 -10.79 -7.39
C LEU A 10 -4.43 -11.93 -7.40
N VAL A 11 -4.16 -12.88 -6.56
CA VAL A 11 -5.04 -14.03 -6.46
C VAL A 11 -5.74 -14.11 -5.13
N VAL A 12 -5.41 -13.19 -4.22
CA VAL A 12 -6.03 -13.15 -2.91
C VAL A 12 -7.21 -12.19 -2.97
N PRO A 13 -8.43 -12.66 -2.77
CA PRO A 13 -9.60 -11.78 -2.78
C PRO A 13 -9.45 -10.67 -1.76
N GLY A 14 -9.77 -9.45 -2.17
CA GLY A 14 -9.72 -8.31 -1.29
C GLY A 14 -8.34 -7.73 -1.06
N ALA A 15 -7.28 -8.30 -1.67
CA ALA A 15 -5.93 -7.79 -1.46
C ALA A 15 -5.79 -6.36 -1.94
N ARG A 16 -6.38 -6.04 -3.10
CA ARG A 16 -6.28 -4.68 -3.64
C ARG A 16 -6.97 -3.69 -2.72
N GLU A 17 -8.14 -4.05 -2.21
CA GLU A 17 -8.86 -3.17 -1.31
C GLU A 17 -8.07 -2.92 -0.03
N ALA A 18 -7.46 -3.99 0.50
CA ALA A 18 -6.65 -3.87 1.70
C ALA A 18 -5.45 -2.97 1.47
N MET A 19 -4.80 -3.10 0.31
CA MET A 19 -3.64 -2.26 0.00
C MET A 19 -4.05 -0.81 -0.16
N ASP A 20 -5.19 -0.56 -0.81
CA ASP A 20 -5.68 0.82 -0.95
C ASP A 20 -6.01 1.42 0.41
N LYS A 21 -6.60 0.64 1.27
CA LYS A 21 -6.93 1.10 2.62
C LYS A 21 -5.67 1.42 3.40
N PHE A 22 -4.67 0.54 3.35
CA PHE A 22 -3.41 0.79 4.03
C PHE A 22 -2.74 2.04 3.50
N LYS A 23 -2.81 2.25 2.19
CA LYS A 23 -2.20 3.43 1.58
C LYS A 23 -2.85 4.71 2.08
N MET A 24 -4.17 4.74 2.09
CA MET A 24 -4.87 5.93 2.54
C MET A 24 -4.65 6.20 4.03
N GLU A 25 -4.65 5.14 4.82
CA GLU A 25 -4.38 5.28 6.26
C GLU A 25 -2.96 5.74 6.51
N ALA A 26 -2.00 5.16 5.79
CA ALA A 26 -0.61 5.52 5.94
C ALA A 26 -0.39 6.98 5.58
N ALA A 27 -1.00 7.42 4.48
CA ALA A 27 -0.88 8.81 4.06
C ALA A 27 -1.42 9.74 5.14
N ASN A 28 -2.56 9.39 5.70
CA ASN A 28 -3.15 10.20 6.75
C ASN A 28 -2.24 10.28 7.98
N GLU A 29 -1.62 9.16 8.32
CA GLU A 29 -0.76 9.10 9.50
C GLU A 29 0.53 9.91 9.34
N VAL A 30 1.04 10.00 8.12
CA VAL A 30 2.26 10.79 7.87
C VAL A 30 1.96 12.19 7.35
N GLY A 31 0.68 12.57 7.30
CA GLY A 31 0.31 13.93 6.94
C GLY A 31 0.38 14.24 5.46
N VAL A 32 0.25 13.23 4.61
CA VAL A 32 0.25 13.41 3.17
C VAL A 32 -1.17 13.27 2.65
N SER A 33 -1.63 14.24 1.88
CA SER A 33 -2.94 14.21 1.27
C SER A 33 -2.88 13.43 -0.03
N LEU A 34 -3.62 12.33 -0.11
CA LEU A 34 -3.69 11.54 -1.34
C LEU A 34 -5.03 11.76 -2.02
N LYS A 35 -4.97 11.80 -3.34
CA LYS A 35 -6.18 11.79 -4.13
C LYS A 35 -6.54 10.36 -4.44
N GLN A 36 -7.81 10.11 -4.57
CA GLN A 36 -8.28 8.83 -5.05
C GLN A 36 -7.82 8.70 -6.50
N GLY A 37 -7.03 7.69 -6.80
CA GLY A 37 -6.56 7.45 -8.16
C GLY A 37 -5.18 8.05 -8.41
N TYR A 38 -5.10 9.10 -9.21
CA TYR A 38 -3.83 9.63 -9.66
C TYR A 38 -3.15 10.47 -8.56
N ASN A 39 -1.91 10.13 -8.27
CA ASN A 39 -1.12 10.84 -7.26
C ASN A 39 0.24 11.24 -7.80
N GLY A 40 0.28 11.65 -9.07
CA GLY A 40 1.53 12.01 -9.71
C GLY A 40 2.17 13.29 -9.20
N ASP A 41 1.45 14.06 -8.40
CA ASP A 41 1.97 15.31 -7.86
C ASP A 41 2.69 15.11 -6.52
N LEU A 42 2.83 13.89 -6.05
CA LEU A 42 3.58 13.64 -4.82
C LEU A 42 5.07 13.78 -5.06
N THR A 43 5.77 14.35 -4.09
CA THR A 43 7.21 14.35 -4.14
C THR A 43 7.74 12.96 -3.82
N SER A 44 9.00 12.71 -4.15
CA SER A 44 9.63 11.43 -3.80
C SER A 44 9.63 11.21 -2.30
N ARG A 45 9.84 12.26 -1.55
CA ARG A 45 9.84 12.16 -0.10
C ARG A 45 8.46 11.76 0.43
N GLN A 46 7.41 12.40 -0.12
CA GLN A 46 6.05 12.08 0.30
C GLN A 46 5.69 10.65 -0.04
N ALA A 47 6.02 10.24 -1.27
CA ALA A 47 5.75 8.86 -1.69
C ALA A 47 6.50 7.87 -0.81
N GLY A 48 7.75 8.18 -0.48
CA GLY A 48 8.54 7.32 0.39
C GLY A 48 7.98 7.23 1.79
N SER A 49 7.49 8.35 2.33
CA SER A 49 6.89 8.35 3.67
C SER A 49 5.67 7.47 3.71
N VAL A 50 4.80 7.59 2.71
CA VAL A 50 3.60 6.77 2.66
C VAL A 50 3.97 5.30 2.50
N GLY A 51 4.91 5.01 1.59
CA GLY A 51 5.34 3.63 1.37
C GLY A 51 5.94 2.99 2.60
N GLY A 52 6.78 3.74 3.31
CA GLY A 52 7.38 3.22 4.54
C GLY A 52 6.34 2.94 5.61
N GLN A 53 5.36 3.83 5.74
CA GLN A 53 4.31 3.63 6.71
C GLN A 53 3.43 2.44 6.34
N MET A 54 3.19 2.23 5.04
CA MET A 54 2.44 1.07 4.59
C MET A 54 3.13 -0.23 4.97
N VAL A 55 4.45 -0.28 4.78
CA VAL A 55 5.21 -1.48 5.14
C VAL A 55 5.06 -1.76 6.64
N LYS A 56 5.16 -0.72 7.44
CA LYS A 56 5.00 -0.86 8.89
C LYS A 56 3.62 -1.42 9.23
N LYS A 57 2.59 -0.89 8.59
CA LYS A 57 1.23 -1.36 8.85
C LYS A 57 1.05 -2.82 8.45
N MET A 58 1.67 -3.20 7.35
CA MET A 58 1.57 -4.58 6.89
C MET A 58 2.27 -5.53 7.85
N ILE A 59 3.43 -5.13 8.36
CA ILE A 59 4.15 -5.95 9.32
C ILE A 59 3.33 -6.09 10.60
N GLU A 60 2.76 -5.00 11.08
CA GLU A 60 1.93 -5.04 12.29
C GLU A 60 0.73 -5.95 12.10
N ALA A 61 0.10 -5.88 10.93
CA ALA A 61 -1.04 -6.72 10.66
C ALA A 61 -0.64 -8.20 10.63
N TYR A 62 0.51 -8.49 10.05
CA TYR A 62 1.02 -9.85 10.01
C TYR A 62 1.29 -10.38 11.42
N GLU A 63 1.95 -9.56 12.22
CA GLU A 63 2.27 -9.96 13.60
C GLU A 63 1.00 -10.21 14.42
N ASN A 64 0.01 -9.36 14.22
CA ASN A 64 -1.26 -9.56 14.92
C ASN A 64 -1.93 -10.85 14.49
N GLY A 65 -1.77 -11.23 13.23
CA GLY A 65 -2.35 -12.45 12.73
C GLY A 65 -1.69 -13.71 13.27
N LEU A 66 -0.50 -13.57 13.86
CA LEU A 66 0.20 -14.70 14.43
C LEU A 66 -0.21 -15.03 15.85
N LYS A 67 -0.99 -14.18 16.48
CA LYS A 67 -1.42 -14.39 17.87
C LYS A 67 -2.53 -15.39 18.01
#